data_e3fa5f514504c4cfd6d769cd07a81aaf
#
_entry.id   e3fa5f514504c4cfd6d769cd07a81aaf
#
_cell.length_a   1.000
_cell.length_b   1.000
_cell.length_c   1.000
_cell.angle_alpha   90.00
_cell.angle_beta   90.00
_cell.angle_gamma   90.00
#
_symmetry.space_group_name_H-M   'P 1'
#
loop_
_entity.id
_entity.type
_entity.pdbx_description
1 polymer ?
#
loop_
_entity_poly.entity_id
_entity_poly.type
_entity_poly.pdbx_seq_one_letter_code
_entity_poly.pdbx_strand_id
1 'polypeptide(L)'
;MDKARITPPKTDFRWLWITLSILAIIIISFNLGKQTNIVANSLGVKKVGIVEITGPIISSKKIIEDLNQLEGKEDIASIVLRIDSPGGSVAPTEEIYEKIKKVKKIKPVIASVGNVAASGGYYIAVAADSIFANKGSILGSIGVIISYPIMKDLFDKVGIDVETIKSGNLKDSGSFSRNPTPQDLSLIHN
;
A
#
# COMPACT_ATOMS: atom_id res chain seq x y z
N MET A 1 29.43 8.98 83.58
CA MET A 1 28.52 8.39 82.60
C MET A 1 28.17 9.45 81.60
N ASP A 2 28.89 9.41 80.47
CA ASP A 2 28.75 10.40 79.40
C ASP A 2 27.67 9.97 78.43
N LYS A 3 26.63 10.82 78.29
CA LYS A 3 25.51 10.54 77.35
C LYS A 3 25.92 11.05 75.98
N ALA A 4 26.33 10.12 75.09
CA ALA A 4 26.56 10.39 73.70
C ALA A 4 25.27 10.94 73.08
N ARG A 5 25.26 12.21 72.60
CA ARG A 5 24.19 12.80 71.77
C ARG A 5 24.25 12.21 70.37
N ILE A 6 23.30 11.36 70.02
CA ILE A 6 23.12 10.92 68.64
C ILE A 6 22.48 12.08 67.88
N THR A 7 23.25 12.75 66.99
CA THR A 7 22.70 13.70 66.06
C THR A 7 22.07 12.96 64.88
N PRO A 8 20.83 13.30 64.44
CA PRO A 8 20.23 12.64 63.31
C PRO A 8 20.99 12.98 62.02
N PRO A 9 21.06 12.08 61.04
CA PRO A 9 21.73 12.35 59.78
C PRO A 9 21.05 13.50 59.06
N LYS A 10 21.85 14.45 58.54
CA LYS A 10 21.37 15.52 57.69
C LYS A 10 20.86 14.90 56.39
N THR A 11 19.57 14.91 56.19
CA THR A 11 18.93 14.49 54.92
C THR A 11 19.33 15.50 53.85
N ASP A 12 20.17 15.06 52.90
CA ASP A 12 20.68 15.88 51.83
C ASP A 12 19.60 15.99 50.72
N PHE A 13 18.78 17.04 50.75
CA PHE A 13 17.72 17.31 49.81
C PHE A 13 18.20 17.65 48.38
N ARG A 14 19.52 17.68 48.15
CA ARG A 14 20.09 18.02 46.84
C ARG A 14 19.66 17.04 45.75
N TRP A 15 19.56 15.75 46.07
CA TRP A 15 19.08 14.71 45.13
C TRP A 15 17.62 14.90 44.74
N LEU A 16 16.78 15.35 45.66
CA LEU A 16 15.37 15.65 45.38
C LEU A 16 15.24 16.78 44.36
N TRP A 17 16.01 17.86 44.50
CA TRP A 17 16.01 18.96 43.56
C TRP A 17 16.57 18.57 42.20
N ILE A 18 17.59 17.71 42.13
CA ILE A 18 18.15 17.20 40.88
C ILE A 18 17.08 16.33 40.13
N THR A 19 16.42 15.44 40.82
CA THR A 19 15.37 14.58 40.20
C THR A 19 14.18 15.41 39.73
N LEU A 20 13.74 16.41 40.49
CA LEU A 20 12.67 17.32 40.08
C LEU A 20 13.05 18.16 38.86
N SER A 21 14.30 18.63 38.78
CA SER A 21 14.80 19.38 37.63
C SER A 21 14.86 18.52 36.38
N ILE A 22 15.32 17.26 36.47
CA ILE A 22 15.34 16.31 35.34
C ILE A 22 13.92 16.01 34.87
N LEU A 23 12.99 15.77 35.80
CA LEU A 23 11.59 15.54 35.47
C LEU A 23 10.94 16.74 34.78
N ALA A 24 11.24 17.96 35.26
CA ALA A 24 10.76 19.20 34.64
C ALA A 24 11.31 19.36 33.20
N ILE A 25 12.58 19.07 32.97
CA ILE A 25 13.21 19.14 31.64
C ILE A 25 12.52 18.10 30.70
N ILE A 26 12.27 16.88 31.16
CA ILE A 26 11.59 15.85 30.38
C ILE A 26 10.18 16.29 30.01
N ILE A 27 9.41 16.84 30.95
CA ILE A 27 8.05 17.34 30.72
C ILE A 27 8.07 18.52 29.73
N ILE A 28 9.01 19.45 29.89
CA ILE A 28 9.16 20.60 28.98
C ILE A 28 9.52 20.11 27.57
N SER A 29 10.49 19.20 27.43
CA SER A 29 10.91 18.64 26.14
C SER A 29 9.77 17.89 25.46
N PHE A 30 8.98 17.12 26.21
CA PHE A 30 7.81 16.41 25.68
C PHE A 30 6.69 17.37 25.21
N ASN A 31 6.48 18.48 25.93
CA ASN A 31 5.52 19.50 25.55
C ASN A 31 5.99 20.34 24.35
N LEU A 32 7.29 20.68 24.28
CA LEU A 32 7.85 21.35 23.10
C LEU A 32 7.73 20.47 21.84
N GLY A 33 7.97 19.16 21.95
CA GLY A 33 7.79 18.22 20.84
C GLY A 33 6.36 18.15 20.33
N LYS A 34 5.36 18.28 21.20
CA LYS A 34 3.95 18.41 20.80
C LYS A 34 3.64 19.77 20.16
N GLN A 35 4.27 20.82 20.63
CA GLN A 35 4.02 22.19 20.16
C GLN A 35 4.57 22.45 18.75
N THR A 36 5.62 21.75 18.33
CA THR A 36 6.14 21.87 16.96
C THR A 36 5.12 21.40 15.91
N ASN A 37 4.34 20.38 16.21
CA ASN A 37 3.25 19.95 15.33
C ASN A 37 2.08 20.94 15.29
N ILE A 38 1.78 21.60 16.40
CA ILE A 38 0.74 22.63 16.48
C ILE A 38 1.15 23.88 15.70
N VAL A 39 2.42 24.30 15.83
CA VAL A 39 2.95 25.46 15.10
C VAL A 39 3.01 25.19 13.59
N ALA A 40 3.41 24.00 13.16
CA ALA A 40 3.41 23.64 11.74
C ALA A 40 1.99 23.67 11.15
N ASN A 41 0.98 23.21 11.88
CA ASN A 41 -0.43 23.30 11.47
C ASN A 41 -0.95 24.75 11.47
N SER A 42 -0.53 25.57 12.44
CA SER A 42 -0.91 26.97 12.53
C SER A 42 -0.28 27.84 11.44
N LEU A 43 0.88 27.46 10.92
CA LEU A 43 1.54 28.12 9.79
C LEU A 43 0.97 27.74 8.43
N GLY A 44 -0.07 26.90 8.38
CA GLY A 44 -0.70 26.46 7.14
C GLY A 44 0.23 25.64 6.22
N VAL A 45 1.27 24.99 6.79
CA VAL A 45 2.20 24.16 6.03
C VAL A 45 1.45 22.93 5.52
N LYS A 46 1.29 22.88 4.20
CA LYS A 46 0.68 21.74 3.52
C LYS A 46 1.67 20.59 3.42
N LYS A 47 1.18 19.37 3.65
CA LYS A 47 1.94 18.12 3.55
C LYS A 47 1.63 17.39 2.26
N VAL A 48 2.51 16.47 1.87
CA VAL A 48 2.31 15.53 0.79
C VAL A 48 2.04 14.16 1.39
N GLY A 49 0.93 13.54 1.02
CA GLY A 49 0.63 12.15 1.39
C GLY A 49 1.38 11.18 0.49
N ILE A 50 1.87 10.09 1.02
CA ILE A 50 2.51 9.04 0.23
C ILE A 50 1.71 7.75 0.41
N VAL A 51 1.36 7.10 -0.70
CA VAL A 51 0.77 5.77 -0.74
C VAL A 51 1.76 4.85 -1.46
N GLU A 52 2.20 3.81 -0.78
CA GLU A 52 3.15 2.84 -1.34
C GLU A 52 2.39 1.66 -1.97
N ILE A 53 2.76 1.34 -3.22
CA ILE A 53 2.22 0.21 -3.99
C ILE A 53 3.41 -0.65 -4.39
N THR A 54 3.73 -1.65 -3.57
CA THR A 54 4.94 -2.47 -3.71
C THR A 54 4.59 -3.94 -3.88
N GLY A 55 5.28 -4.61 -4.80
CA GLY A 55 5.09 -6.03 -5.11
C GLY A 55 3.79 -6.33 -5.86
N PRO A 56 3.36 -7.60 -5.93
CA PRO A 56 2.16 -8.01 -6.65
C PRO A 56 0.89 -7.43 -6.04
N ILE A 57 -0.01 -6.92 -6.90
CA ILE A 57 -1.33 -6.40 -6.51
C ILE A 57 -2.30 -7.56 -6.37
N ILE A 58 -2.50 -8.04 -5.14
CA ILE A 58 -3.41 -9.15 -4.82
C ILE A 58 -4.71 -8.63 -4.19
N SER A 59 -4.65 -7.49 -3.51
CA SER A 59 -5.77 -6.86 -2.82
C SER A 59 -5.70 -5.36 -2.93
N SER A 60 -6.84 -4.72 -3.11
CA SER A 60 -7.01 -3.27 -3.15
C SER A 60 -7.16 -2.63 -1.77
N LYS A 61 -7.55 -3.42 -0.76
CA LYS A 61 -8.06 -2.95 0.54
C LYS A 61 -7.16 -1.91 1.19
N LYS A 62 -5.88 -2.27 1.42
CA LYS A 62 -4.95 -1.37 2.11
C LYS A 62 -4.72 -0.06 1.34
N ILE A 63 -4.55 -0.15 0.03
CA ILE A 63 -4.28 1.01 -0.82
C ILE A 63 -5.48 1.96 -0.83
N ILE A 64 -6.71 1.41 -0.90
CA ILE A 64 -7.94 2.19 -0.83
C ILE A 64 -8.12 2.82 0.55
N GLU A 65 -7.80 2.11 1.62
CA GLU A 65 -7.83 2.66 2.99
C GLU A 65 -6.85 3.83 3.15
N ASP A 66 -5.61 3.69 2.67
CA ASP A 66 -4.59 4.74 2.69
C ASP A 66 -5.04 5.98 1.88
N LEU A 67 -5.59 5.77 0.69
CA LEU A 67 -6.17 6.84 -0.15
C LEU A 67 -7.34 7.55 0.55
N ASN A 68 -8.26 6.81 1.17
CA ASN A 68 -9.39 7.38 1.91
C ASN A 68 -8.92 8.25 3.08
N GLN A 69 -7.90 7.80 3.81
CA GLN A 69 -7.35 8.56 4.92
C GLN A 69 -6.70 9.88 4.47
N LEU A 70 -6.01 9.87 3.33
CA LEU A 70 -5.35 11.08 2.81
C LEU A 70 -6.30 12.03 2.12
N GLU A 71 -7.33 11.52 1.45
CA GLU A 71 -8.36 12.30 0.75
C GLU A 71 -9.06 13.28 1.69
N GLY A 72 -9.44 12.82 2.90
CA GLY A 72 -10.19 13.62 3.87
C GLY A 72 -9.38 14.61 4.70
N LYS A 73 -8.03 14.58 4.64
CA LYS A 73 -7.18 15.44 5.47
C LYS A 73 -6.94 16.78 4.81
N GLU A 74 -7.34 17.88 5.45
CA GLU A 74 -7.18 19.25 4.94
C GLU A 74 -5.71 19.70 4.88
N ASP A 75 -4.84 19.18 5.74
CA ASP A 75 -3.41 19.48 5.76
C ASP A 75 -2.61 18.75 4.67
N ILE A 76 -3.22 17.81 3.95
CA ILE A 76 -2.62 17.13 2.79
C ILE A 76 -2.99 17.88 1.51
N ALA A 77 -2.00 18.47 0.84
CA ALA A 77 -2.19 19.21 -0.41
C ALA A 77 -2.22 18.34 -1.67
N SER A 78 -1.46 17.26 -1.67
CA SER A 78 -1.33 16.33 -2.81
C SER A 78 -0.95 14.94 -2.34
N ILE A 79 -1.12 13.96 -3.22
CA ILE A 79 -0.78 12.55 -2.95
C ILE A 79 0.25 12.06 -3.97
N VAL A 80 1.26 11.37 -3.49
CA VAL A 80 2.24 10.64 -4.33
C VAL A 80 1.98 9.15 -4.18
N LEU A 81 1.72 8.50 -5.30
CA LEU A 81 1.68 7.04 -5.41
C LEU A 81 3.12 6.57 -5.67
N ARG A 82 3.77 5.99 -4.69
CA ARG A 82 5.08 5.38 -4.87
C ARG A 82 4.90 3.94 -5.34
N ILE A 83 5.19 3.70 -6.63
CA ILE A 83 4.88 2.43 -7.29
C ILE A 83 6.17 1.67 -7.57
N ASP A 84 6.23 0.42 -7.10
CA ASP A 84 7.26 -0.56 -7.41
C ASP A 84 6.59 -1.95 -7.53
N SER A 85 5.83 -2.16 -8.61
CA SER A 85 4.91 -3.28 -8.76
C SER A 85 4.91 -3.86 -10.19
N PRO A 86 5.02 -5.19 -10.32
CA PRO A 86 4.87 -5.88 -11.60
C PRO A 86 3.40 -6.00 -12.06
N GLY A 87 2.45 -5.47 -11.29
CA GLY A 87 1.01 -5.66 -11.47
C GLY A 87 0.47 -6.83 -10.64
N GLY A 88 -0.65 -7.41 -11.07
CA GLY A 88 -1.29 -8.49 -10.31
C GLY A 88 -2.70 -8.78 -10.78
N SER A 89 -3.61 -9.06 -9.83
CA SER A 89 -5.00 -9.40 -10.12
C SER A 89 -5.76 -8.21 -10.73
N VAL A 90 -6.59 -8.48 -11.73
CA VAL A 90 -7.32 -7.47 -12.51
C VAL A 90 -8.28 -6.68 -11.63
N ALA A 91 -9.17 -7.36 -10.91
CA ALA A 91 -10.21 -6.70 -10.11
C ALA A 91 -9.65 -5.76 -9.02
N PRO A 92 -8.69 -6.15 -8.17
CA PRO A 92 -8.05 -5.22 -7.24
C PRO A 92 -7.37 -4.03 -7.91
N THR A 93 -6.75 -4.24 -9.07
CA THR A 93 -6.13 -3.19 -9.86
C THR A 93 -7.16 -2.16 -10.34
N GLU A 94 -8.29 -2.62 -10.86
CA GLU A 94 -9.40 -1.78 -11.31
C GLU A 94 -10.01 -0.96 -10.16
N GLU A 95 -10.22 -1.57 -9.01
CA GLU A 95 -10.73 -0.89 -7.82
C GLU A 95 -9.81 0.26 -7.37
N ILE A 96 -8.49 0.04 -7.40
CA ILE A 96 -7.49 1.06 -7.06
C ILE A 96 -7.51 2.18 -8.12
N TYR A 97 -7.52 1.83 -9.39
CA TYR A 97 -7.59 2.77 -10.51
C TYR A 97 -8.80 3.71 -10.37
N GLU A 98 -9.98 3.17 -10.18
CA GLU A 98 -11.20 3.95 -10.01
C GLU A 98 -11.18 4.81 -8.73
N LYS A 99 -10.57 4.32 -7.65
CA LYS A 99 -10.39 5.14 -6.45
C LYS A 99 -9.46 6.33 -6.70
N ILE A 100 -8.34 6.13 -7.39
CA ILE A 100 -7.42 7.22 -7.74
C ILE A 100 -8.12 8.27 -8.62
N LYS A 101 -8.91 7.84 -9.59
CA LYS A 101 -9.71 8.75 -10.44
C LYS A 101 -10.70 9.60 -9.65
N LYS A 102 -11.23 9.10 -8.54
CA LYS A 102 -12.08 9.88 -7.62
C LYS A 102 -11.25 10.88 -6.83
N VAL A 103 -10.14 10.42 -6.24
CA VAL A 103 -9.25 11.25 -5.40
C VAL A 103 -8.65 12.41 -6.17
N LYS A 104 -8.20 12.19 -7.42
CA LYS A 104 -7.59 13.27 -8.23
C LYS A 104 -8.53 14.41 -8.60
N LYS A 105 -9.86 14.21 -8.47
CA LYS A 105 -10.82 15.32 -8.60
C LYS A 105 -10.81 16.28 -7.42
N ILE A 106 -10.24 15.84 -6.30
CA ILE A 106 -10.20 16.57 -5.02
C ILE A 106 -8.80 17.12 -4.75
N LYS A 107 -7.77 16.30 -4.99
CA LYS A 107 -6.36 16.62 -4.74
C LYS A 107 -5.48 16.11 -5.88
N PRO A 108 -4.41 16.81 -6.27
CA PRO A 108 -3.45 16.32 -7.24
C PRO A 108 -2.85 14.98 -6.82
N VAL A 109 -2.79 14.04 -7.74
CA VAL A 109 -2.22 12.69 -7.53
C VAL A 109 -1.09 12.48 -8.55
N ILE A 110 0.10 12.20 -8.05
CA ILE A 110 1.30 11.98 -8.87
C ILE A 110 1.79 10.55 -8.69
N ALA A 111 2.08 9.86 -9.77
CA ALA A 111 2.75 8.57 -9.73
C ALA A 111 4.27 8.76 -9.78
N SER A 112 4.97 8.18 -8.79
CA SER A 112 6.44 8.11 -8.74
C SER A 112 6.87 6.65 -8.82
N VAL A 113 7.44 6.26 -9.95
CA VAL A 113 7.84 4.87 -10.20
C VAL A 113 9.23 4.59 -9.64
N GLY A 114 9.36 3.47 -8.94
CA GLY A 114 10.63 2.91 -8.49
C GLY A 114 11.34 2.15 -9.61
N ASN A 115 11.56 0.86 -9.38
CA ASN A 115 12.16 -0.01 -10.38
C ASN A 115 11.17 -0.41 -11.46
N VAL A 116 9.91 -0.69 -11.10
CA VAL A 116 8.92 -1.22 -12.02
C VAL A 116 7.51 -0.67 -11.76
N ALA A 117 6.80 -0.35 -12.84
CA ALA A 117 5.36 -0.19 -12.86
C ALA A 117 4.86 -0.90 -14.12
N ALA A 118 4.54 -2.19 -14.01
CA ALA A 118 4.17 -3.02 -15.15
C ALA A 118 2.75 -3.57 -14.99
N SER A 119 2.06 -3.83 -16.13
CA SER A 119 0.70 -4.39 -16.14
C SER A 119 -0.23 -3.57 -15.21
N GLY A 120 -0.84 -4.20 -14.21
CA GLY A 120 -1.68 -3.51 -13.22
C GLY A 120 -0.98 -2.34 -12.49
N GLY A 121 0.35 -2.41 -12.27
CA GLY A 121 1.11 -1.31 -11.68
C GLY A 121 1.16 -0.08 -12.61
N TYR A 122 1.32 -0.30 -13.90
CA TYR A 122 1.24 0.77 -14.90
C TYR A 122 -0.18 1.29 -15.08
N TYR A 123 -1.16 0.41 -15.08
CA TYR A 123 -2.58 0.77 -15.16
C TYR A 123 -2.99 1.72 -14.01
N ILE A 124 -2.53 1.44 -12.79
CA ILE A 124 -2.73 2.33 -11.64
C ILE A 124 -2.00 3.67 -11.85
N ALA A 125 -0.76 3.64 -12.36
CA ALA A 125 0.02 4.86 -12.59
C ALA A 125 -0.68 5.81 -13.57
N VAL A 126 -1.32 5.27 -14.63
CA VAL A 126 -2.05 6.05 -15.65
C VAL A 126 -3.28 6.78 -15.08
N ALA A 127 -3.83 6.32 -13.94
CA ALA A 127 -4.93 7.01 -13.28
C ALA A 127 -4.51 8.35 -12.64
N ALA A 128 -3.21 8.54 -12.34
CA ALA A 128 -2.67 9.79 -11.78
C ALA A 128 -2.68 10.96 -12.77
N ASP A 129 -2.37 12.17 -12.28
CA ASP A 129 -2.26 13.38 -13.13
C ASP A 129 -0.95 13.40 -13.92
N SER A 130 0.12 12.84 -13.35
CA SER A 130 1.43 12.74 -14.00
C SER A 130 2.19 11.53 -13.49
N ILE A 131 3.09 11.00 -14.34
CA ILE A 131 3.94 9.86 -14.03
C ILE A 131 5.39 10.31 -14.12
N PHE A 132 6.14 10.07 -13.05
CA PHE A 132 7.59 10.26 -13.00
C PHE A 132 8.27 8.91 -12.83
N ALA A 133 9.25 8.63 -13.66
CA ALA A 133 10.03 7.40 -13.63
C ALA A 133 11.51 7.68 -13.88
N ASN A 134 12.39 6.86 -13.36
CA ASN A 134 13.81 6.90 -13.68
C ASN A 134 14.07 6.33 -15.08
N LYS A 135 15.18 6.70 -15.70
CA LYS A 135 15.57 6.18 -17.03
C LYS A 135 15.70 4.65 -17.08
N GLY A 136 15.99 4.03 -15.93
CA GLY A 136 16.11 2.57 -15.80
C GLY A 136 14.84 1.89 -15.31
N SER A 137 13.75 2.61 -15.05
CA SER A 137 12.50 2.01 -14.62
C SER A 137 11.83 1.24 -15.76
N ILE A 138 11.25 0.08 -15.43
CA ILE A 138 10.47 -0.73 -16.36
C ILE A 138 9.02 -0.30 -16.29
N LEU A 139 8.45 0.11 -17.44
CA LEU A 139 7.09 0.57 -17.58
C LEU A 139 6.35 -0.22 -18.66
N GLY A 140 5.02 -0.29 -18.59
CA GLY A 140 4.19 -0.88 -19.65
C GLY A 140 3.75 -2.30 -19.32
N SER A 141 4.07 -3.29 -20.16
CA SER A 141 3.51 -4.66 -20.06
C SER A 141 1.97 -4.62 -20.03
N ILE A 142 1.38 -3.90 -20.98
CA ILE A 142 -0.06 -3.68 -21.06
C ILE A 142 -0.75 -4.92 -21.60
N GLY A 143 -1.67 -5.49 -20.83
CA GLY A 143 -2.46 -6.64 -21.22
C GLY A 143 -2.84 -7.53 -20.05
N VAL A 144 -3.74 -8.48 -20.32
CA VAL A 144 -4.18 -9.51 -19.38
C VAL A 144 -3.73 -10.87 -19.92
N ILE A 145 -3.21 -11.71 -19.04
CA ILE A 145 -2.82 -13.07 -19.39
C ILE A 145 -3.51 -14.06 -18.44
N ILE A 146 -3.91 -15.20 -18.99
CA ILE A 146 -4.32 -16.38 -18.25
C ILE A 146 -3.48 -17.54 -18.78
N SER A 147 -2.82 -18.26 -17.91
CA SER A 147 -2.00 -19.42 -18.27
C SER A 147 -2.45 -20.66 -17.50
N TYR A 148 -2.73 -21.74 -18.21
CA TYR A 148 -3.05 -23.03 -17.64
C TYR A 148 -2.52 -24.16 -18.54
N PRO A 149 -2.09 -25.29 -17.96
CA PRO A 149 -1.62 -26.42 -18.76
C PRO A 149 -2.79 -27.10 -19.48
N ILE A 150 -2.55 -27.61 -20.69
CA ILE A 150 -3.47 -28.50 -21.41
C ILE A 150 -2.83 -29.89 -21.40
N MET A 151 -3.50 -30.86 -20.79
CA MET A 151 -2.98 -32.22 -20.60
C MET A 151 -3.74 -33.26 -21.39
N LYS A 152 -4.65 -32.85 -22.28
CA LYS A 152 -5.52 -33.76 -23.05
C LYS A 152 -4.73 -34.85 -23.74
N ASP A 153 -3.70 -34.51 -24.53
CA ASP A 153 -2.92 -35.48 -25.29
C ASP A 153 -2.09 -36.43 -24.38
N LEU A 154 -1.77 -36.02 -23.19
CA LEU A 154 -1.12 -36.88 -22.19
C LEU A 154 -2.09 -37.89 -21.63
N PHE A 155 -3.32 -37.49 -21.32
CA PHE A 155 -4.37 -38.35 -20.83
C PHE A 155 -4.75 -39.40 -21.87
N ASP A 156 -4.90 -39.00 -23.12
CA ASP A 156 -5.13 -39.93 -24.26
C ASP A 156 -4.03 -41.00 -24.35
N LYS A 157 -2.75 -40.63 -24.15
CA LYS A 157 -1.62 -41.57 -24.22
C LYS A 157 -1.56 -42.58 -23.07
N VAL A 158 -2.07 -42.20 -21.90
CA VAL A 158 -2.08 -43.11 -20.72
C VAL A 158 -3.43 -43.77 -20.48
N GLY A 159 -4.39 -43.58 -21.38
CA GLY A 159 -5.72 -44.20 -21.32
C GLY A 159 -6.62 -43.62 -20.23
N ILE A 160 -6.49 -42.34 -19.94
CA ILE A 160 -7.34 -41.62 -18.99
C ILE A 160 -8.37 -40.79 -19.75
N ASP A 161 -9.66 -41.10 -19.59
CA ASP A 161 -10.76 -40.29 -20.08
C ASP A 161 -11.26 -39.37 -18.98
N VAL A 162 -11.39 -38.07 -19.29
CA VAL A 162 -11.95 -37.08 -18.37
C VAL A 162 -13.31 -36.62 -18.91
N GLU A 163 -14.39 -37.06 -18.25
CA GLU A 163 -15.75 -36.61 -18.56
C GLU A 163 -16.12 -35.42 -17.63
N THR A 164 -16.58 -34.33 -18.24
CA THR A 164 -17.01 -33.14 -17.50
C THR A 164 -18.50 -32.91 -17.66
N ILE A 165 -19.25 -33.08 -16.58
CA ILE A 165 -20.69 -32.76 -16.52
C ILE A 165 -20.80 -31.30 -16.05
N LYS A 166 -21.41 -30.44 -16.88
CA LYS A 166 -21.50 -29.00 -16.61
C LYS A 166 -22.87 -28.43 -16.95
N SER A 167 -23.33 -27.46 -16.19
CA SER A 167 -24.62 -26.77 -16.39
C SER A 167 -24.56 -25.57 -17.34
N GLY A 168 -23.39 -25.27 -17.91
CA GLY A 168 -23.21 -24.16 -18.85
C GLY A 168 -21.92 -24.29 -19.65
N ASN A 169 -21.91 -23.74 -20.87
CA ASN A 169 -20.81 -23.92 -21.84
C ASN A 169 -19.46 -23.45 -21.35
N LEU A 170 -19.42 -22.34 -20.58
CA LEU A 170 -18.19 -21.73 -20.10
C LEU A 170 -17.77 -22.15 -18.66
N LYS A 171 -18.52 -23.10 -18.06
CA LYS A 171 -18.28 -23.48 -16.66
C LYS A 171 -16.94 -24.20 -16.46
N ASP A 172 -16.39 -24.81 -17.48
CA ASP A 172 -15.10 -25.49 -17.50
C ASP A 172 -14.03 -24.75 -18.32
N SER A 173 -14.21 -23.44 -18.52
CA SER A 173 -13.18 -22.59 -19.15
C SER A 173 -11.89 -22.66 -18.36
N GLY A 174 -10.76 -22.84 -19.04
CA GLY A 174 -9.46 -23.08 -18.40
C GLY A 174 -9.26 -24.53 -17.93
N SER A 175 -10.11 -25.51 -18.34
CA SER A 175 -9.87 -26.92 -18.06
C SER A 175 -8.57 -27.40 -18.68
N PHE A 176 -7.80 -28.17 -17.90
CA PHE A 176 -6.59 -28.86 -18.38
C PHE A 176 -6.88 -30.09 -19.26
N SER A 177 -8.12 -30.59 -19.28
CA SER A 177 -8.51 -31.82 -19.97
C SER A 177 -9.01 -31.61 -21.39
N ARG A 178 -9.17 -30.37 -21.84
CA ARG A 178 -9.60 -30.04 -23.20
C ARG A 178 -8.93 -28.79 -23.76
N ASN A 179 -8.90 -28.68 -25.07
CA ASN A 179 -8.48 -27.46 -25.74
C ASN A 179 -9.49 -26.33 -25.52
N PRO A 180 -9.04 -25.07 -25.45
CA PRO A 180 -9.93 -23.93 -25.32
C PRO A 180 -10.75 -23.73 -26.59
N THR A 181 -12.00 -23.32 -26.42
CA THR A 181 -12.87 -22.90 -27.51
C THR A 181 -12.73 -21.41 -27.80
N PRO A 182 -13.18 -20.89 -28.95
CA PRO A 182 -13.24 -19.45 -29.22
C PRO A 182 -14.01 -18.67 -28.13
N GLN A 183 -15.03 -19.27 -27.52
CA GLN A 183 -15.79 -18.67 -26.43
C GLN A 183 -14.96 -18.57 -25.14
N ASP A 184 -14.14 -19.58 -24.81
CA ASP A 184 -13.23 -19.53 -23.68
C ASP A 184 -12.23 -18.35 -23.83
N LEU A 185 -11.70 -18.17 -25.05
CA LEU A 185 -10.75 -17.11 -25.35
C LEU A 185 -11.38 -15.70 -25.28
N SER A 186 -12.68 -15.59 -25.54
CA SER A 186 -13.39 -14.30 -25.45
C SER A 186 -13.49 -13.74 -24.03
N LEU A 187 -13.34 -14.57 -23.00
CA LEU A 187 -13.41 -14.15 -21.60
C LEU A 187 -12.29 -13.16 -21.18
N ILE A 188 -11.20 -13.09 -21.96
CA ILE A 188 -10.08 -12.19 -21.70
C ILE A 188 -10.33 -10.78 -22.25
N HIS A 189 -11.33 -10.62 -23.15
CA HIS A 189 -11.55 -9.40 -23.93
C HIS A 189 -12.75 -8.56 -23.48
N ASN A 190 -13.38 -8.93 -22.35
CA ASN A 190 -14.54 -8.21 -21.82
C ASN A 190 -14.13 -7.20 -20.75
#